data_167e02c41db07ff7d7788a4f2aa86ef6
#
_entry.id   167e02c41db07ff7d7788a4f2aa86ef6
#
_cell.length_a   1.000
_cell.length_b   1.000
_cell.length_c   1.000
_cell.angle_alpha   90.00
_cell.angle_beta   90.00
_cell.angle_gamma   90.00
#
_symmetry.space_group_name_H-M   'P 1'
#
loop_
_entity.id
_entity.type
_entity.pdbx_description
1 polymer ?
#
loop_
_entity_poly.entity_id
_entity_poly.type
_entity_poly.pdbx_seq_one_letter_code
_entity_poly.pdbx_strand_id
1 'polypeptide(L)'
;MNEEKEILWEPWQFPNISLYKTKLTEDVMDYLWSCIKQAEEDNVDNSNDYSYRLAGNISGSLGLKDKDNWFLDKIVGPLTNKIMKERPHVYEPPVDVDESIKHKLQPSLKLNWWVNYQYQTEFNPEHMHDGITSFVIWMKIPTNYEEQHKLPFNSKAASDFQFTYCNILGNVVESKQD
;
A
#
# COMPACT_ATOMS: atom_id res chain seq x y z
N MET A 1 46.16 32.73 -6.13
CA MET A 1 45.42 31.54 -5.68
C MET A 1 44.07 31.59 -6.39
N ASN A 2 43.88 30.73 -7.38
CA ASN A 2 42.57 30.60 -8.03
C ASN A 2 41.70 29.76 -7.07
N GLU A 3 40.67 30.40 -6.54
CA GLU A 3 39.61 29.66 -5.87
C GLU A 3 38.92 28.78 -6.95
N GLU A 4 39.13 27.47 -6.86
CA GLU A 4 38.33 26.52 -7.62
C GLU A 4 36.87 26.70 -7.15
N LYS A 5 36.03 27.19 -8.06
CA LYS A 5 34.59 27.27 -7.80
C LYS A 5 34.05 25.81 -7.73
N GLU A 6 33.64 25.43 -6.56
CA GLU A 6 32.96 24.15 -6.34
C GLU A 6 31.69 24.11 -7.20
N ILE A 7 31.54 23.08 -8.01
CA ILE A 7 30.31 22.88 -8.80
C ILE A 7 29.24 22.35 -7.87
N LEU A 8 28.26 23.17 -7.56
CA LEU A 8 27.09 22.77 -6.76
C LEU A 8 26.13 21.99 -7.65
N TRP A 9 25.95 20.73 -7.32
CA TRP A 9 24.96 19.87 -7.97
C TRP A 9 23.64 20.00 -7.25
N GLU A 10 22.59 20.43 -7.95
CA GLU A 10 21.22 20.38 -7.45
C GLU A 10 20.60 19.03 -7.84
N PRO A 11 20.23 18.17 -6.87
CA PRO A 11 19.56 16.92 -7.18
C PRO A 11 18.14 17.22 -7.69
N TRP A 12 17.88 16.85 -8.92
CA TRP A 12 16.51 16.88 -9.45
C TRP A 12 15.85 15.53 -9.16
N GLN A 13 14.84 15.54 -8.29
CA GLN A 13 14.07 14.36 -7.97
C GLN A 13 12.80 14.33 -8.82
N PHE A 14 12.69 13.34 -9.68
CA PHE A 14 11.44 13.10 -10.39
C PHE A 14 10.41 12.46 -9.45
N PRO A 15 9.11 12.77 -9.62
CA PRO A 15 8.05 12.05 -8.89
C PRO A 15 8.14 10.58 -9.28
N ASN A 16 8.47 9.75 -8.32
CA ASN A 16 8.60 8.32 -8.49
C ASN A 16 7.93 7.60 -7.33
N ILE A 17 7.55 6.36 -7.56
CA ILE A 17 6.95 5.48 -6.58
C ILE A 17 7.91 5.31 -5.40
N SER A 18 7.38 5.46 -4.20
CA SER A 18 8.11 5.21 -2.96
C SER A 18 7.49 4.02 -2.25
N LEU A 19 8.33 3.11 -1.78
CA LEU A 19 7.94 1.97 -0.98
C LEU A 19 8.51 2.13 0.44
N TYR A 20 7.66 1.97 1.44
CA TYR A 20 8.05 1.95 2.84
C TYR A 20 7.67 0.59 3.43
N LYS A 21 8.61 -0.05 4.10
CA LYS A 21 8.42 -1.35 4.77
C LYS A 21 8.68 -1.18 6.26
N THR A 22 7.81 -1.70 7.09
CA THR A 22 7.97 -1.70 8.54
C THR A 22 7.39 -2.96 9.15
N LYS A 23 7.87 -3.31 10.33
CA LYS A 23 7.27 -4.34 11.17
C LYS A 23 6.29 -3.67 12.13
N LEU A 24 5.07 -4.15 12.15
CA LEU A 24 4.07 -3.66 13.09
C LEU A 24 4.32 -4.21 14.50
N THR A 25 3.98 -3.42 15.50
CA THR A 25 4.05 -3.80 16.91
C THR A 25 2.89 -4.74 17.29
N GLU A 26 3.02 -5.47 18.41
CA GLU A 26 2.00 -6.41 18.86
C GLU A 26 0.64 -5.73 19.08
N ASP A 27 0.62 -4.55 19.69
CA ASP A 27 -0.61 -3.81 19.94
C ASP A 27 -1.35 -3.43 18.64
N VAL A 28 -0.61 -3.12 17.58
CA VAL A 28 -1.19 -2.86 16.25
C VAL A 28 -1.70 -4.15 15.63
N MET A 29 -0.96 -5.25 15.73
CA MET A 29 -1.39 -6.54 15.23
C MET A 29 -2.65 -7.05 15.96
N ASP A 30 -2.73 -6.88 17.27
CA ASP A 30 -3.91 -7.24 18.07
C ASP A 30 -5.12 -6.41 17.68
N TYR A 31 -4.93 -5.10 17.45
CA TYR A 31 -5.99 -4.26 16.94
C TYR A 31 -6.51 -4.74 15.58
N LEU A 32 -5.61 -5.05 14.64
CA LEU A 32 -5.97 -5.54 13.32
C LEU A 32 -6.73 -6.86 13.39
N TRP A 33 -6.31 -7.79 14.25
CA TRP A 33 -7.04 -9.04 14.50
C TRP A 33 -8.42 -8.78 15.07
N SER A 34 -8.58 -7.78 15.95
CA SER A 34 -9.90 -7.41 16.47
C SER A 34 -10.81 -6.85 15.36
N CYS A 35 -10.28 -6.06 14.42
CA CYS A 35 -11.04 -5.57 13.27
C CYS A 35 -11.49 -6.72 12.35
N ILE A 36 -10.61 -7.70 12.12
CA ILE A 36 -10.92 -8.89 11.32
C ILE A 36 -12.03 -9.70 11.99
N LYS A 37 -11.89 -9.98 13.28
CA LYS A 37 -12.90 -10.71 14.05
C LYS A 37 -14.26 -10.00 14.01
N GLN A 38 -14.28 -8.68 14.19
CA GLN A 38 -15.51 -7.90 14.08
C GLN A 38 -16.12 -7.99 12.67
N ALA A 39 -15.30 -7.96 11.62
CA ALA A 39 -15.78 -8.09 10.26
C ALA A 39 -16.38 -9.47 9.97
N GLU A 40 -15.83 -10.54 10.57
CA GLU A 40 -16.37 -11.89 10.51
C GLU A 40 -17.72 -11.99 11.23
N GLU A 41 -17.83 -11.41 12.43
CA GLU A 41 -19.09 -11.35 13.20
C GLU A 41 -20.17 -10.52 12.49
N ASP A 42 -19.79 -9.43 11.83
CA ASP A 42 -20.69 -8.56 11.08
C ASP A 42 -21.13 -9.16 9.73
N ASN A 43 -20.47 -10.21 9.25
CA ASN A 43 -20.74 -10.80 7.93
C ASN A 43 -21.93 -11.79 7.95
N VAL A 44 -23.04 -11.34 8.50
CA VAL A 44 -24.28 -12.13 8.48
C VAL A 44 -24.83 -12.14 7.06
N ASP A 45 -25.14 -13.32 6.55
CA ASP A 45 -25.69 -13.52 5.19
C ASP A 45 -24.83 -12.87 4.06
N ASN A 46 -23.51 -12.89 4.23
CA ASN A 46 -22.54 -12.27 3.33
C ASN A 46 -22.73 -10.75 3.13
N SER A 47 -23.35 -10.09 4.12
CA SER A 47 -23.61 -8.65 4.04
C SER A 47 -22.33 -7.78 4.05
N ASN A 48 -21.21 -8.31 4.48
CA ASN A 48 -19.89 -7.64 4.53
C ASN A 48 -18.90 -8.23 3.50
N ASP A 49 -19.38 -9.03 2.54
CA ASP A 49 -18.53 -9.52 1.46
C ASP A 49 -17.98 -8.36 0.62
N TYR A 50 -16.67 -8.33 0.44
CA TYR A 50 -15.95 -7.31 -0.31
C TYR A 50 -15.37 -7.84 -1.65
N SER A 51 -15.44 -9.15 -1.87
CA SER A 51 -14.80 -9.83 -3.00
C SER A 51 -15.24 -9.29 -4.36
N TYR A 52 -16.51 -8.89 -4.50
CA TYR A 52 -17.05 -8.32 -5.75
C TYR A 52 -16.38 -7.00 -6.21
N ARG A 53 -15.62 -6.36 -5.34
CA ARG A 53 -14.87 -5.11 -5.65
C ARG A 53 -13.43 -5.36 -6.07
N LEU A 54 -12.96 -6.60 -5.93
CA LEU A 54 -11.56 -6.94 -6.11
C LEU A 54 -11.31 -7.57 -7.47
N ALA A 55 -10.13 -7.31 -8.01
CA ALA A 55 -9.69 -7.94 -9.26
C ALA A 55 -9.27 -9.39 -9.09
N GLY A 56 -9.06 -9.84 -7.84
CA GLY A 56 -8.53 -11.15 -7.51
C GLY A 56 -9.51 -12.29 -7.71
N ASN A 57 -8.99 -13.47 -7.98
CA ASN A 57 -9.73 -14.72 -7.87
C ASN A 57 -9.61 -15.21 -6.41
N ILE A 58 -10.24 -14.47 -5.50
CA ILE A 58 -10.22 -14.68 -4.05
C ILE A 58 -11.66 -14.82 -3.58
N SER A 59 -12.00 -15.96 -2.99
CA SER A 59 -13.38 -16.29 -2.59
C SER A 59 -13.80 -15.69 -1.25
N GLY A 60 -12.85 -15.29 -0.42
CA GLY A 60 -13.14 -14.71 0.89
C GLY A 60 -12.50 -13.33 1.04
N SER A 61 -13.33 -12.29 1.14
CA SER A 61 -12.85 -10.94 1.40
C SER A 61 -13.89 -10.16 2.18
N LEU A 62 -13.47 -9.53 3.28
CA LEU A 62 -14.36 -8.76 4.15
C LEU A 62 -13.89 -7.33 4.30
N GLY A 63 -14.82 -6.38 4.19
CA GLY A 63 -14.56 -4.98 4.50
C GLY A 63 -14.27 -4.78 5.98
N LEU A 64 -13.25 -3.99 6.29
CA LEU A 64 -12.87 -3.69 7.67
C LEU A 64 -13.39 -2.31 8.10
N LYS A 65 -13.64 -2.16 9.39
CA LYS A 65 -14.01 -0.90 10.02
C LYS A 65 -12.91 -0.47 10.98
N ASP A 66 -12.50 0.78 10.87
CA ASP A 66 -11.55 1.39 11.81
C ASP A 66 -12.32 2.10 12.91
N LYS A 67 -12.40 1.47 14.06
CA LYS A 67 -13.12 2.05 15.19
C LYS A 67 -12.40 3.29 15.69
N ASP A 68 -13.15 4.40 15.79
CA ASP A 68 -12.66 5.69 16.25
C ASP A 68 -11.44 6.22 15.45
N ASN A 69 -11.27 5.77 14.20
CA ASN A 69 -10.12 6.09 13.34
C ASN A 69 -8.75 5.71 13.95
N TRP A 70 -8.71 4.71 14.82
CA TRP A 70 -7.52 4.37 15.60
C TRP A 70 -6.32 4.02 14.70
N PHE A 71 -6.54 3.16 13.70
CA PHE A 71 -5.46 2.76 12.78
C PHE A 71 -5.06 3.90 11.84
N LEU A 72 -6.06 4.66 11.38
CA LEU A 72 -5.82 5.84 10.57
C LEU A 72 -4.96 6.85 11.32
N ASP A 73 -5.29 7.17 12.56
CA ASP A 73 -4.60 8.20 13.34
C ASP A 73 -3.23 7.74 13.86
N LYS A 74 -3.11 6.46 14.22
CA LYS A 74 -1.88 5.93 14.81
C LYS A 74 -0.83 5.52 13.77
N ILE A 75 -1.25 5.00 12.63
CA ILE A 75 -0.35 4.37 11.65
C ILE A 75 -0.40 5.09 10.30
N VAL A 76 -1.56 5.11 9.64
CA VAL A 76 -1.67 5.57 8.26
C VAL A 76 -1.41 7.07 8.14
N GLY A 77 -2.01 7.86 9.02
CA GLY A 77 -1.86 9.32 9.02
C GLY A 77 -0.41 9.76 9.23
N PRO A 78 0.27 9.32 10.31
CA PRO A 78 1.68 9.64 10.53
C PRO A 78 2.60 9.21 9.38
N LEU A 79 2.39 8.01 8.82
CA LEU A 79 3.17 7.52 7.69
C LEU A 79 2.92 8.36 6.44
N THR A 80 1.65 8.63 6.11
CA THR A 80 1.30 9.46 4.96
C THR A 80 1.87 10.88 5.10
N ASN A 81 1.77 11.48 6.28
CA ASN A 81 2.35 12.79 6.56
C ASN A 81 3.89 12.79 6.39
N LYS A 82 4.55 11.71 6.81
CA LYS A 82 5.99 11.55 6.59
C LYS A 82 6.31 11.49 5.11
N ILE A 83 5.58 10.68 4.33
CA ILE A 83 5.76 10.55 2.89
C ILE A 83 5.54 11.91 2.20
N MET A 84 4.47 12.61 2.53
CA MET A 84 4.16 13.93 1.98
C MET A 84 5.26 14.95 2.29
N LYS A 85 5.83 14.90 3.49
CA LYS A 85 6.94 15.77 3.89
C LYS A 85 8.24 15.46 3.15
N GLU A 86 8.53 14.17 2.92
CA GLU A 86 9.73 13.71 2.21
C GLU A 86 9.61 13.86 0.69
N ARG A 87 8.38 13.91 0.17
CA ARG A 87 8.06 13.97 -1.26
C ARG A 87 7.00 15.05 -1.56
N PRO A 88 7.24 16.31 -1.21
CA PRO A 88 6.24 17.38 -1.36
C PRO A 88 5.75 17.53 -2.81
N HIS A 89 6.63 17.38 -3.78
CA HIS A 89 6.33 17.50 -5.21
C HIS A 89 5.32 16.46 -5.74
N VAL A 90 5.10 15.36 -5.02
CA VAL A 90 4.09 14.35 -5.41
C VAL A 90 2.68 14.78 -5.00
N TYR A 91 2.57 15.59 -3.95
CA TYR A 91 1.32 15.96 -3.31
C TYR A 91 1.02 17.46 -3.34
N GLU A 92 1.92 18.24 -3.91
CA GLU A 92 1.66 19.66 -4.10
C GLU A 92 0.55 19.86 -5.13
N PRO A 93 -0.45 20.70 -4.83
CA PRO A 93 -1.44 21.06 -5.83
C PRO A 93 -0.74 21.76 -7.01
N PRO A 94 -1.32 21.69 -8.23
CA PRO A 94 -0.78 22.39 -9.38
C PRO A 94 -0.51 23.86 -9.05
N VAL A 95 0.59 24.41 -9.60
CA VAL A 95 1.08 25.77 -9.29
C VAL A 95 0.04 26.86 -9.54
N ASP A 96 -0.90 26.60 -10.45
CA ASP A 96 -1.94 27.56 -10.88
C ASP A 96 -3.21 27.52 -10.04
N VAL A 97 -3.19 26.83 -8.89
CA VAL A 97 -4.35 26.77 -8.01
C VAL A 97 -4.45 28.04 -7.20
N ASP A 98 -5.62 28.68 -7.27
CA ASP A 98 -5.97 29.86 -6.48
C ASP A 98 -5.75 29.59 -4.97
N GLU A 99 -5.01 30.45 -4.30
CA GLU A 99 -4.71 30.36 -2.86
C GLU A 99 -5.97 30.22 -2.01
N SER A 100 -7.08 30.82 -2.45
CA SER A 100 -8.38 30.76 -1.72
C SER A 100 -8.97 29.34 -1.65
N ILE A 101 -8.54 28.43 -2.55
CA ILE A 101 -9.03 27.06 -2.60
C ILE A 101 -7.96 26.03 -2.22
N LYS A 102 -6.70 26.42 -2.06
CA LYS A 102 -5.61 25.50 -1.66
C LYS A 102 -5.93 24.74 -0.38
N HIS A 103 -6.54 25.40 0.61
CA HIS A 103 -6.93 24.73 1.86
C HIS A 103 -8.05 23.69 1.67
N LYS A 104 -8.85 23.80 0.59
CA LYS A 104 -9.90 22.83 0.24
C LYS A 104 -9.35 21.62 -0.50
N LEU A 105 -8.13 21.74 -1.03
CA LEU A 105 -7.45 20.67 -1.75
C LEU A 105 -6.57 19.82 -0.85
N GLN A 106 -6.53 20.08 0.45
CA GLN A 106 -5.85 19.22 1.39
C GLN A 106 -6.55 17.84 1.38
N PRO A 107 -5.80 16.77 1.12
CA PRO A 107 -6.38 15.44 1.05
C PRO A 107 -6.99 15.09 2.41
N SER A 108 -8.29 14.82 2.42
CA SER A 108 -8.93 14.17 3.56
C SER A 108 -8.53 12.71 3.53
N LEU A 109 -7.73 12.27 4.49
CA LEU A 109 -7.37 10.87 4.60
C LEU A 109 -8.61 10.07 4.96
N LYS A 110 -8.93 9.11 4.11
CA LYS A 110 -9.97 8.10 4.36
C LYS A 110 -9.34 6.73 4.19
N LEU A 111 -9.63 5.86 5.13
CA LEU A 111 -9.20 4.49 5.07
C LEU A 111 -10.27 3.66 4.35
N ASN A 112 -9.87 3.02 3.26
CA ASN A 112 -10.68 2.03 2.57
C ASN A 112 -9.88 0.73 2.55
N TRP A 113 -10.26 -0.24 3.35
CA TRP A 113 -9.47 -1.42 3.59
C TRP A 113 -10.33 -2.67 3.80
N TRP A 114 -9.72 -3.81 3.57
CA TRP A 114 -10.36 -5.12 3.65
C TRP A 114 -9.33 -6.18 4.03
N VAL A 115 -9.80 -7.35 4.49
CA VAL A 115 -8.98 -8.54 4.65
C VAL A 115 -9.30 -9.54 3.53
N ASN A 116 -8.25 -10.17 3.00
CA ASN A 116 -8.36 -11.26 2.04
C ASN A 116 -7.99 -12.58 2.72
N TYR A 117 -8.84 -13.60 2.50
CA TYR A 117 -8.56 -14.98 2.83
C TYR A 117 -8.22 -15.71 1.54
N GLN A 118 -6.95 -15.87 1.28
CA GLN A 118 -6.47 -16.52 0.07
C GLN A 118 -6.23 -18.00 0.32
N TYR A 119 -6.97 -18.83 -0.36
CA TYR A 119 -6.86 -20.28 -0.29
C TYR A 119 -5.96 -20.84 -1.38
N GLN A 120 -5.69 -22.14 -1.32
CA GLN A 120 -4.90 -22.82 -2.33
C GLN A 120 -5.52 -22.63 -3.72
N THR A 121 -4.71 -22.32 -4.73
CA THR A 121 -5.09 -22.02 -6.11
C THR A 121 -5.71 -20.65 -6.36
N GLU A 122 -6.00 -19.88 -5.34
CA GLU A 122 -6.44 -18.50 -5.47
C GLU A 122 -5.25 -17.56 -5.63
N PHE A 123 -5.46 -16.49 -6.35
CA PHE A 123 -4.42 -15.49 -6.59
C PHE A 123 -5.01 -14.10 -6.81
N ASN A 124 -4.22 -13.11 -6.56
CA ASN A 124 -4.53 -11.73 -6.87
C ASN A 124 -3.73 -11.33 -8.13
N PRO A 125 -4.37 -11.11 -9.28
CA PRO A 125 -3.67 -10.71 -10.49
C PRO A 125 -3.11 -9.30 -10.36
N GLU A 126 -2.26 -8.90 -11.30
CA GLU A 126 -1.82 -7.51 -11.41
C GLU A 126 -3.04 -6.58 -11.55
N HIS A 127 -3.09 -5.56 -10.70
CA HIS A 127 -4.18 -4.60 -10.65
C HIS A 127 -3.68 -3.25 -10.16
N MET A 128 -4.47 -2.22 -10.40
CA MET A 128 -4.17 -0.86 -9.94
C MET A 128 -4.96 -0.53 -8.68
N HIS A 129 -4.40 0.34 -7.89
CA HIS A 129 -5.09 0.94 -6.73
C HIS A 129 -5.32 2.43 -6.96
N ASP A 130 -6.50 2.89 -6.59
CA ASP A 130 -6.82 4.30 -6.50
C ASP A 130 -6.34 4.86 -5.15
N GLY A 131 -6.22 6.18 -5.08
CA GLY A 131 -5.87 6.89 -3.85
C GLY A 131 -4.44 7.42 -3.82
N ILE A 132 -4.07 8.01 -2.68
CA ILE A 132 -2.77 8.65 -2.50
C ILE A 132 -1.71 7.63 -2.13
N THR A 133 -2.07 6.69 -1.26
CA THR A 133 -1.21 5.61 -0.77
C THR A 133 -1.99 4.32 -0.69
N SER A 134 -1.32 3.21 -0.98
CA SER A 134 -1.83 1.87 -0.76
C SER A 134 -0.90 1.14 0.20
N PHE A 135 -1.44 0.20 0.94
CA PHE A 135 -0.63 -0.65 1.81
C PHE A 135 -1.12 -2.10 1.79
N VAL A 136 -0.21 -3.00 2.11
CA VAL A 136 -0.48 -4.42 2.33
C VAL A 136 0.09 -4.81 3.68
N ILE A 137 -0.68 -5.59 4.43
CA ILE A 137 -0.26 -6.14 5.73
C ILE A 137 -0.44 -7.65 5.68
N TRP A 138 0.65 -8.37 5.91
CA TRP A 138 0.63 -9.82 6.02
C TRP A 138 0.24 -10.21 7.45
N MET A 139 -1.02 -10.58 7.64
CA MET A 139 -1.53 -11.00 8.94
C MET A 139 -1.10 -12.42 9.29
N LYS A 140 -1.16 -13.32 8.31
CA LYS A 140 -0.75 -14.71 8.45
C LYS A 140 -0.37 -15.28 7.10
N ILE A 141 0.85 -15.82 7.00
CA ILE A 141 1.33 -16.54 5.83
C ILE A 141 1.54 -18.00 6.25
N PRO A 142 0.67 -18.92 5.82
CA PRO A 142 0.75 -20.32 6.24
C PRO A 142 1.80 -21.14 5.48
N THR A 143 2.33 -20.60 4.37
CA THR A 143 3.27 -21.27 3.48
C THR A 143 4.69 -20.79 3.72
N ASN A 144 5.66 -21.70 3.59
CA ASN A 144 7.05 -21.33 3.63
C ASN A 144 7.50 -20.87 2.23
N TYR A 145 7.98 -19.63 2.13
CA TYR A 145 8.46 -19.03 0.89
C TYR A 145 9.52 -19.89 0.19
N GLU A 146 10.52 -20.37 0.94
CA GLU A 146 11.60 -21.19 0.39
C GLU A 146 11.10 -22.53 -0.16
N GLU A 147 10.08 -23.12 0.43
CA GLU A 147 9.45 -24.36 -0.07
C GLU A 147 8.70 -24.11 -1.36
N GLN A 148 7.99 -22.99 -1.46
CA GLN A 148 7.27 -22.60 -2.69
C GLN A 148 8.23 -22.38 -3.85
N HIS A 149 9.38 -21.77 -3.61
CA HIS A 149 10.39 -21.52 -4.63
C HIS A 149 11.18 -22.78 -5.08
N LYS A 150 11.11 -23.86 -4.32
CA LYS A 150 11.69 -25.16 -4.70
C LYS A 150 10.77 -25.99 -5.60
N LEU A 151 9.51 -25.61 -5.73
CA LEU A 151 8.58 -26.33 -6.59
C LEU A 151 9.00 -26.21 -8.06
N PRO A 152 8.79 -27.27 -8.87
CA PRO A 152 9.27 -27.34 -10.26
C PRO A 152 8.37 -26.51 -11.21
N PHE A 153 8.06 -25.28 -10.84
CA PHE A 153 7.31 -24.36 -11.70
C PHE A 153 8.24 -23.52 -12.55
N ASN A 154 7.79 -23.19 -13.75
CA ASN A 154 8.52 -22.30 -14.64
C ASN A 154 8.51 -20.84 -14.17
N SER A 155 7.54 -20.46 -13.33
CA SER A 155 7.47 -19.14 -12.76
C SER A 155 8.28 -19.07 -11.47
N LYS A 156 9.26 -18.18 -11.44
CA LYS A 156 10.00 -17.83 -10.21
C LYS A 156 9.28 -16.80 -9.36
N ALA A 157 8.01 -16.50 -9.67
CA ALA A 157 7.19 -15.52 -8.99
C ALA A 157 6.06 -16.15 -8.15
N ALA A 158 6.11 -17.47 -7.95
CA ALA A 158 5.12 -18.16 -7.13
C ALA A 158 5.23 -17.70 -5.67
N SER A 159 4.11 -17.22 -5.11
CA SER A 159 4.01 -16.65 -3.76
C SER A 159 4.74 -15.32 -3.53
N ASP A 160 5.25 -14.68 -4.57
CA ASP A 160 5.85 -13.36 -4.46
C ASP A 160 4.78 -12.27 -4.42
N PHE A 161 5.05 -11.23 -3.64
CA PHE A 161 4.36 -9.96 -3.76
C PHE A 161 5.18 -9.04 -4.68
N GLN A 162 4.56 -8.51 -5.71
CA GLN A 162 5.25 -7.71 -6.73
C GLN A 162 4.61 -6.34 -6.88
N PHE A 163 5.46 -5.31 -7.03
CA PHE A 163 5.05 -4.01 -7.51
C PHE A 163 5.56 -3.82 -8.94
N THR A 164 4.66 -3.51 -9.85
CA THR A 164 4.99 -3.15 -11.22
C THR A 164 4.84 -1.64 -11.41
N TYR A 165 5.85 -0.97 -11.93
CA TYR A 165 5.81 0.47 -12.17
C TYR A 165 6.62 0.87 -13.39
N CYS A 166 6.33 2.04 -13.96
CA CYS A 166 7.14 2.62 -15.01
C CYS A 166 8.24 3.49 -14.41
N ASN A 167 9.48 3.27 -14.81
CA ASN A 167 10.56 4.18 -14.45
C ASN A 167 10.52 5.47 -15.30
N ILE A 168 11.40 6.41 -15.01
CA ILE A 168 11.47 7.71 -15.70
C ILE A 168 11.76 7.60 -17.22
N LEU A 169 12.25 6.46 -17.68
CA LEU A 169 12.51 6.17 -19.10
C LEU A 169 11.33 5.47 -19.78
N GLY A 170 10.22 5.25 -19.06
CA GLY A 170 9.05 4.55 -19.57
C GLY A 170 9.18 3.02 -19.59
N ASN A 171 10.25 2.47 -19.04
CA ASN A 171 10.39 1.01 -18.93
C ASN A 171 9.58 0.49 -17.76
N VAL A 172 8.91 -0.66 -17.98
CA VAL A 172 8.22 -1.40 -16.93
C VAL A 172 9.27 -2.10 -16.04
N VAL A 173 9.16 -1.87 -14.74
CA VAL A 173 10.05 -2.43 -13.73
C VAL A 173 9.22 -3.18 -12.71
N GLU A 174 9.67 -4.37 -12.32
CA GLU A 174 9.09 -5.19 -11.27
C GLU A 174 9.98 -5.14 -10.03
N SER A 175 9.38 -4.85 -8.89
CA SER A 175 10.04 -4.95 -7.58
C SER A 175 9.37 -6.07 -6.78
N LYS A 176 10.12 -7.11 -6.49
CA LYS A 176 9.67 -8.24 -5.67
C LYS A 176 9.95 -7.97 -4.20
N GLN A 177 9.02 -8.40 -3.38
CA GLN A 177 9.13 -8.29 -1.93
C GLN A 177 9.06 -9.71 -1.33
N ASP A 178 10.11 -10.07 -0.63
CA ASP A 178 10.22 -11.33 0.12
C ASP A 178 9.59 -11.17 1.52
#